data_72f6119a7657ddd3d6d6b3f8f2a4df1c
#
_entry.id   72f6119a7657ddd3d6d6b3f8f2a4df1c
#
_cell.length_a   1.000
_cell.length_b   1.000
_cell.length_c   1.000
_cell.angle_alpha   90.00
_cell.angle_beta   90.00
_cell.angle_gamma   90.00
#
_symmetry.space_group_name_H-M   'P 1'
#
loop_
_entity.id
_entity.type
_entity.pdbx_description
1 polymer ?
#
loop_
_entity_poly.entity_id
_entity_poly.type
_entity_poly.pdbx_seq_one_letter_code
_entity_poly.pdbx_strand_id
1 'polypeptide(L)'
;MGVFQEKFEKAETAFNFEDVILLPGFSQIEPRNIDLRTSFSKNIPINIPLVSSPMDTVTESEMAIAIARHGGIGVVHRNCSAEEELEMVKAVKRAESFIIRDVITINKEATVGDAAELMRKHKISGLPVIEENRLIGIITGRDVRFADPSIKVEDAMTKDVVVAGPKVTPEEAIELMKRHRIEKLPVVESDKRLIGLITYKDVALRGEYKDASRDSEGRLRVAAAVSPFDLDRAKLLAKYVDALVIDVAHFHNRNVIEATKRLAKEVNVDIVIGNLGTKQGVLDSVSRIENVAGLRVGIGSGSVCITTEVTRAGSPTLFAVSQAADALEELGLKIPVIADGGIRNPGDVALAIAFGASCAMLGYVLAGCKESPSPTTIINGKYFKLHRGMGSQSARQKRMALDRYATFSKEIPEGTEIWVPYRGDVASVISEFASGIRAAMGYAGASNIEDLKRKGRVAKIVSRREKSSVSQSTMI
;
A
#
# COMPACT_ATOMS: atom_id res chain seq x y z
N MET A 1 26.11 -28.32 33.76
CA MET A 1 26.41 -27.56 32.52
C MET A 1 26.38 -26.08 32.85
N GLY A 2 27.31 -25.27 32.33
CA GLY A 2 27.33 -23.83 32.63
C GLY A 2 26.28 -23.06 31.85
N VAL A 3 25.79 -21.92 32.40
CA VAL A 3 24.75 -21.08 31.83
C VAL A 3 24.99 -20.70 30.34
N PHE A 4 26.25 -20.58 29.92
CA PHE A 4 26.59 -20.22 28.53
C PHE A 4 26.48 -21.40 27.56
N GLN A 5 26.75 -22.65 27.99
CA GLN A 5 26.51 -23.83 27.17
C GLN A 5 25.03 -24.15 27.02
N GLU A 6 24.25 -23.92 28.05
CA GLU A 6 22.78 -24.07 28.01
C GLU A 6 22.11 -23.21 26.93
N LYS A 7 22.71 -22.06 26.56
CA LYS A 7 22.24 -21.22 25.46
C LYS A 7 22.26 -21.92 24.09
N PHE A 8 23.24 -22.77 23.83
CA PHE A 8 23.31 -23.53 22.58
C PHE A 8 22.24 -24.63 22.53
N GLU A 9 21.98 -25.28 23.67
CA GLU A 9 20.96 -26.34 23.75
C GLU A 9 19.54 -25.79 23.63
N LYS A 10 19.32 -24.60 24.18
CA LYS A 10 18.03 -23.89 24.11
C LYS A 10 17.89 -22.99 22.87
N ALA A 11 18.86 -23.01 21.97
CA ALA A 11 18.80 -22.18 20.76
C ALA A 11 17.61 -22.63 19.88
N GLU A 12 16.75 -21.68 19.54
CA GLU A 12 15.64 -21.93 18.64
C GLU A 12 16.13 -22.08 17.19
N THR A 13 15.43 -22.91 16.41
CA THR A 13 15.73 -23.07 14.99
C THR A 13 14.93 -22.03 14.20
N ALA A 14 15.61 -21.04 13.63
CA ALA A 14 15.02 -20.00 12.79
C ALA A 14 15.25 -20.31 11.30
N PHE A 15 14.18 -20.43 10.52
CA PHE A 15 14.24 -20.70 9.09
C PHE A 15 13.99 -19.43 8.28
N ASN A 16 14.74 -19.30 7.17
CA ASN A 16 14.46 -18.39 6.07
C ASN A 16 13.57 -19.08 5.02
N PHE A 17 13.10 -18.33 4.02
CA PHE A 17 12.30 -18.88 2.91
C PHE A 17 13.03 -19.97 2.13
N GLU A 18 14.33 -19.91 2.02
CA GLU A 18 15.15 -20.88 1.26
C GLU A 18 15.44 -22.17 2.03
N ASP A 19 15.11 -22.24 3.31
CA ASP A 19 15.37 -23.42 4.16
C ASP A 19 14.19 -24.40 4.18
N VAL A 20 13.05 -24.01 3.61
CA VAL A 20 11.83 -24.79 3.60
C VAL A 20 11.15 -24.78 2.24
N ILE A 21 10.33 -25.80 1.98
CA ILE A 21 9.50 -25.91 0.78
C ILE A 21 8.08 -26.32 1.17
N LEU A 22 7.09 -25.76 0.45
CA LEU A 22 5.70 -26.15 0.58
C LEU A 22 5.49 -27.52 -0.07
N LEU A 23 4.93 -28.47 0.68
CA LEU A 23 4.65 -29.82 0.18
C LEU A 23 3.33 -29.87 -0.58
N PRO A 24 3.26 -30.63 -1.69
CA PRO A 24 2.00 -30.86 -2.38
C PRO A 24 0.99 -31.58 -1.48
N GLY A 25 -0.28 -31.23 -1.65
CA GLY A 25 -1.43 -31.85 -1.02
C GLY A 25 -2.42 -32.33 -2.06
N PHE A 26 -3.52 -32.96 -1.58
CA PHE A 26 -4.62 -33.33 -2.46
C PHE A 26 -5.40 -32.09 -2.88
N SER A 27 -5.43 -31.80 -4.18
CA SER A 27 -6.11 -30.63 -4.75
C SER A 27 -7.40 -31.03 -5.44
N GLN A 28 -8.48 -30.29 -5.15
CA GLN A 28 -9.79 -30.39 -5.80
C GLN A 28 -10.19 -29.09 -6.49
N ILE A 29 -9.26 -28.12 -6.57
CA ILE A 29 -9.54 -26.78 -7.09
C ILE A 29 -8.53 -26.39 -8.17
N GLU A 30 -9.04 -25.80 -9.25
CA GLU A 30 -8.21 -25.21 -10.28
C GLU A 30 -7.60 -23.88 -9.80
N PRO A 31 -6.33 -23.57 -10.09
CA PRO A 31 -5.66 -22.37 -9.62
C PRO A 31 -6.43 -21.07 -9.89
N ARG A 32 -7.11 -20.95 -11.03
CA ARG A 32 -7.93 -19.79 -11.41
C ARG A 32 -9.10 -19.50 -10.47
N ASN A 33 -9.58 -20.52 -9.74
CA ASN A 33 -10.73 -20.43 -8.84
C ASN A 33 -10.32 -20.20 -7.38
N ILE A 34 -9.01 -20.08 -7.11
CA ILE A 34 -8.48 -19.85 -5.76
C ILE A 34 -8.70 -18.39 -5.37
N ASP A 35 -9.28 -18.19 -4.20
CA ASP A 35 -9.55 -16.87 -3.62
C ASP A 35 -8.32 -16.35 -2.87
N LEU A 36 -7.79 -15.20 -3.30
CA LEU A 36 -6.66 -14.52 -2.67
C LEU A 36 -7.07 -13.42 -1.68
N ARG A 37 -8.37 -13.20 -1.47
CA ARG A 37 -8.86 -12.18 -0.55
C ARG A 37 -8.40 -12.46 0.87
N THR A 38 -7.95 -11.40 1.53
CA THR A 38 -7.38 -11.45 2.88
C THR A 38 -7.56 -10.09 3.58
N SER A 39 -6.86 -9.86 4.67
CA SER A 39 -6.88 -8.59 5.40
C SER A 39 -5.48 -8.03 5.63
N PHE A 40 -5.33 -6.72 5.43
CA PHE A 40 -4.15 -5.96 5.83
C PHE A 40 -4.16 -5.65 7.32
N SER A 41 -5.32 -5.27 7.83
CA SER A 41 -5.60 -5.03 9.24
C SER A 41 -7.02 -5.48 9.58
N LYS A 42 -7.43 -5.41 10.84
CA LYS A 42 -8.75 -5.90 11.30
C LYS A 42 -9.92 -5.36 10.47
N ASN A 43 -9.86 -4.09 10.06
CA ASN A 43 -10.95 -3.42 9.36
C ASN A 43 -10.63 -3.15 7.87
N ILE A 44 -9.49 -3.60 7.37
CA ILE A 44 -9.06 -3.34 5.99
C ILE A 44 -8.90 -4.65 5.23
N PRO A 45 -9.97 -5.12 4.56
CA PRO A 45 -9.85 -6.21 3.60
C PRO A 45 -9.11 -5.75 2.35
N ILE A 46 -8.33 -6.68 1.77
CA ILE A 46 -7.64 -6.52 0.48
C ILE A 46 -7.91 -7.75 -0.40
N ASN A 47 -7.90 -7.56 -1.72
CA ASN A 47 -8.28 -8.62 -2.67
C ASN A 47 -7.12 -9.52 -3.10
N ILE A 48 -5.88 -9.10 -2.83
CA ILE A 48 -4.66 -9.90 -2.99
C ILE A 48 -3.75 -9.70 -1.78
N PRO A 49 -2.95 -10.71 -1.39
CA PRO A 49 -2.13 -10.63 -0.18
C PRO A 49 -0.80 -9.86 -0.38
N LEU A 50 -0.84 -8.72 -1.09
CA LEU A 50 0.34 -7.93 -1.44
C LEU A 50 0.24 -6.50 -0.92
N VAL A 51 1.32 -6.04 -0.27
CA VAL A 51 1.47 -4.70 0.31
C VAL A 51 2.76 -4.08 -0.20
N SER A 52 2.78 -2.79 -0.57
CA SER A 52 4.05 -2.12 -0.88
C SER A 52 4.69 -1.48 0.36
N SER A 53 6.02 -1.68 0.49
CA SER A 53 6.79 -1.29 1.68
C SER A 53 6.98 0.23 1.78
N PRO A 54 6.96 0.82 3.01
CA PRO A 54 7.16 2.26 3.24
C PRO A 54 8.63 2.67 3.11
N MET A 55 9.14 2.58 1.90
CA MET A 55 10.51 2.98 1.56
C MET A 55 10.50 4.07 0.49
N ASP A 56 11.37 5.06 0.61
CA ASP A 56 11.43 6.22 -0.28
C ASP A 56 11.96 5.91 -1.69
N THR A 57 12.24 4.64 -1.97
CA THR A 57 12.55 4.08 -3.29
C THR A 57 11.52 3.04 -3.74
N VAL A 58 10.39 2.91 -3.02
CA VAL A 58 9.34 1.91 -3.31
C VAL A 58 7.97 2.55 -3.40
N THR A 59 7.50 3.23 -2.34
CA THR A 59 6.10 3.63 -2.23
C THR A 59 5.91 5.12 -2.01
N GLU A 60 5.58 5.81 -3.08
CA GLU A 60 4.91 7.11 -3.09
C GLU A 60 3.51 6.95 -3.73
N SER A 61 2.86 8.05 -4.10
CA SER A 61 1.49 8.04 -4.61
C SER A 61 1.27 7.13 -5.82
N GLU A 62 2.17 7.11 -6.81
CA GLU A 62 2.02 6.30 -8.02
C GLU A 62 2.00 4.79 -7.73
N MET A 63 2.95 4.32 -6.92
CA MET A 63 2.98 2.93 -6.48
C MET A 63 1.77 2.58 -5.61
N ALA A 64 1.38 3.44 -4.68
CA ALA A 64 0.23 3.20 -3.81
C ALA A 64 -1.08 3.15 -4.60
N ILE A 65 -1.27 3.99 -5.61
CA ILE A 65 -2.41 3.93 -6.54
C ILE A 65 -2.40 2.61 -7.31
N ALA A 66 -1.27 2.26 -7.91
CA ALA A 66 -1.18 1.10 -8.78
C ALA A 66 -1.44 -0.21 -8.01
N ILE A 67 -0.84 -0.39 -6.83
CA ILE A 67 -1.07 -1.61 -6.03
C ILE A 67 -2.51 -1.69 -5.50
N ALA A 68 -3.12 -0.56 -5.11
CA ALA A 68 -4.52 -0.53 -4.67
C ALA A 68 -5.49 -0.85 -5.81
N ARG A 69 -5.24 -0.40 -7.03
CA ARG A 69 -5.99 -0.75 -8.26
C ARG A 69 -6.03 -2.25 -8.50
N HIS A 70 -4.95 -2.92 -8.21
CA HIS A 70 -4.84 -4.37 -8.38
C HIS A 70 -5.19 -5.19 -7.13
N GLY A 71 -5.83 -4.57 -6.14
CA GLY A 71 -6.42 -5.25 -5.00
C GLY A 71 -5.53 -5.37 -3.76
N GLY A 72 -4.29 -4.84 -3.79
CA GLY A 72 -3.41 -4.73 -2.62
C GLY A 72 -3.59 -3.41 -1.86
N ILE A 73 -2.58 -3.00 -1.10
CA ILE A 73 -2.52 -1.70 -0.41
C ILE A 73 -1.09 -1.16 -0.39
N GLY A 74 -0.94 0.14 -0.60
CA GLY A 74 0.34 0.83 -0.47
C GLY A 74 0.51 1.46 0.92
N VAL A 75 1.73 1.37 1.46
CA VAL A 75 2.12 2.11 2.66
C VAL A 75 3.08 3.23 2.24
N VAL A 76 2.62 4.48 2.28
CA VAL A 76 3.44 5.65 1.94
C VAL A 76 4.54 5.82 2.99
N HIS A 77 5.75 6.19 2.54
CA HIS A 77 6.91 6.33 3.42
C HIS A 77 6.91 7.67 4.15
N ARG A 78 7.59 7.72 5.31
CA ARG A 78 7.73 8.93 6.15
C ARG A 78 9.09 9.64 6.02
N ASN A 79 9.92 9.31 5.04
CA ASN A 79 11.22 9.97 4.82
C ASN A 79 11.09 11.27 4.00
N CYS A 80 10.13 12.10 4.39
CA CYS A 80 9.75 13.39 3.82
C CYS A 80 9.06 14.23 4.91
N SER A 81 8.67 15.47 4.60
CA SER A 81 7.87 16.28 5.53
C SER A 81 6.47 15.68 5.73
N ALA A 82 5.76 16.08 6.78
CA ALA A 82 4.39 15.64 7.03
C ALA A 82 3.43 16.11 5.94
N GLU A 83 3.68 17.31 5.39
CA GLU A 83 2.91 17.91 4.32
C GLU A 83 3.11 17.17 2.99
N GLU A 84 4.36 16.79 2.65
CA GLU A 84 4.66 15.99 1.47
C GLU A 84 3.99 14.60 1.55
N GLU A 85 4.06 13.94 2.71
CA GLU A 85 3.40 12.65 2.93
C GLU A 85 1.88 12.77 2.81
N LEU A 86 1.30 13.83 3.38
CA LEU A 86 -0.13 14.12 3.27
C LEU A 86 -0.56 14.31 1.81
N GLU A 87 0.21 15.04 1.01
CA GLU A 87 -0.13 15.23 -0.42
C GLU A 87 -0.04 13.93 -1.20
N MET A 88 0.91 13.03 -0.91
CA MET A 88 0.95 11.68 -1.48
C MET A 88 -0.32 10.89 -1.13
N VAL A 89 -0.72 10.89 0.14
CA VAL A 89 -1.95 10.21 0.61
C VAL A 89 -3.19 10.78 -0.07
N LYS A 90 -3.33 12.11 -0.12
CA LYS A 90 -4.45 12.78 -0.81
C LYS A 90 -4.48 12.45 -2.31
N ALA A 91 -3.32 12.34 -2.96
CA ALA A 91 -3.24 11.94 -4.36
C ALA A 91 -3.83 10.54 -4.58
N VAL A 92 -3.54 9.58 -3.69
CA VAL A 92 -4.15 8.24 -3.74
C VAL A 92 -5.67 8.31 -3.56
N LYS A 93 -6.14 9.05 -2.54
CA LYS A 93 -7.58 9.18 -2.26
C LYS A 93 -8.35 9.87 -3.40
N ARG A 94 -7.71 10.78 -4.14
CA ARG A 94 -8.30 11.47 -5.29
C ARG A 94 -8.26 10.65 -6.58
N ALA A 95 -7.36 9.68 -6.71
CA ALA A 95 -7.07 8.98 -7.97
C ALA A 95 -8.29 8.25 -8.58
N GLU A 96 -9.23 7.79 -7.76
CA GLU A 96 -10.48 7.14 -8.19
C GLU A 96 -11.65 7.50 -7.28
N SER A 97 -11.72 8.76 -6.86
CA SER A 97 -12.89 9.23 -6.13
C SER A 97 -14.11 9.18 -7.05
N PHE A 98 -15.13 8.37 -6.69
CA PHE A 98 -16.37 8.30 -7.48
C PHE A 98 -17.06 9.65 -7.54
N ILE A 99 -17.08 10.39 -6.44
CA ILE A 99 -17.57 11.76 -6.37
C ILE A 99 -16.40 12.64 -5.94
N ILE A 100 -15.93 13.48 -6.83
CA ILE A 100 -14.92 14.52 -6.53
C ILE A 100 -15.61 15.57 -5.68
N ARG A 101 -15.25 15.68 -4.38
CA ARG A 101 -15.89 16.65 -3.46
C ARG A 101 -15.25 18.02 -3.54
N ASP A 102 -13.93 18.10 -3.73
CA ASP A 102 -13.19 19.35 -3.89
C ASP A 102 -13.30 19.82 -5.37
N VAL A 103 -14.49 20.22 -5.78
CA VAL A 103 -14.78 20.60 -7.16
C VAL A 103 -14.26 22.00 -7.42
N ILE A 104 -13.44 22.13 -8.48
CA ILE A 104 -13.06 23.46 -8.99
C ILE A 104 -14.24 24.00 -9.77
N THR A 105 -14.75 25.14 -9.34
CA THR A 105 -15.91 25.80 -9.88
C THR A 105 -15.55 27.19 -10.44
N ILE A 106 -16.45 27.79 -11.19
CA ILE A 106 -16.30 29.15 -11.71
C ILE A 106 -17.58 29.94 -11.47
N ASN A 107 -17.46 31.26 -11.30
CA ASN A 107 -18.60 32.17 -11.20
C ASN A 107 -19.13 32.51 -12.61
N LYS A 108 -20.40 32.75 -12.75
CA LYS A 108 -21.05 33.11 -14.00
C LYS A 108 -20.53 34.42 -14.62
N GLU A 109 -20.10 35.37 -13.76
CA GLU A 109 -19.57 36.68 -14.16
C GLU A 109 -18.11 36.62 -14.70
N ALA A 110 -17.40 35.51 -14.49
CA ALA A 110 -16.07 35.30 -15.03
C ALA A 110 -16.10 35.20 -16.56
N THR A 111 -14.97 35.36 -17.19
CA THR A 111 -14.86 35.24 -18.65
C THR A 111 -14.55 33.81 -19.09
N VAL A 112 -14.83 33.51 -20.37
CA VAL A 112 -14.41 32.26 -21.00
C VAL A 112 -12.89 32.09 -20.95
N GLY A 113 -12.13 33.18 -21.04
CA GLY A 113 -10.68 33.18 -20.86
C GLY A 113 -10.25 32.71 -19.48
N ASP A 114 -10.92 33.16 -18.41
CA ASP A 114 -10.66 32.70 -17.05
C ASP A 114 -10.96 31.21 -16.90
N ALA A 115 -12.06 30.73 -17.51
CA ALA A 115 -12.40 29.31 -17.53
C ALA A 115 -11.32 28.49 -18.23
N ALA A 116 -10.80 28.94 -19.37
CA ALA A 116 -9.72 28.29 -20.10
C ALA A 116 -8.45 28.20 -19.27
N GLU A 117 -8.10 29.27 -18.57
CA GLU A 117 -6.92 29.32 -17.70
C GLU A 117 -7.05 28.35 -16.52
N LEU A 118 -8.20 28.33 -15.81
CA LEU A 118 -8.45 27.40 -14.74
C LEU A 118 -8.41 25.94 -15.22
N MET A 119 -9.01 25.64 -16.38
CA MET A 119 -8.96 24.29 -16.96
C MET A 119 -7.52 23.86 -17.27
N ARG A 120 -6.70 24.75 -17.83
CA ARG A 120 -5.27 24.49 -18.13
C ARG A 120 -4.45 24.31 -16.86
N LYS A 121 -4.61 25.20 -15.88
CA LYS A 121 -3.89 25.19 -14.60
C LYS A 121 -4.14 23.87 -13.84
N HIS A 122 -5.36 23.42 -13.80
CA HIS A 122 -5.78 22.22 -13.05
C HIS A 122 -5.87 20.95 -13.91
N LYS A 123 -5.53 21.05 -15.22
CA LYS A 123 -5.58 19.92 -16.17
C LYS A 123 -6.96 19.24 -16.21
N ILE A 124 -8.02 20.03 -16.19
CA ILE A 124 -9.42 19.59 -16.24
C ILE A 124 -10.10 20.10 -17.52
N SER A 125 -11.17 19.44 -17.95
CA SER A 125 -11.84 19.72 -19.22
C SER A 125 -13.26 20.29 -19.03
N GLY A 126 -13.60 20.81 -17.86
CA GLY A 126 -14.85 21.50 -17.60
C GLY A 126 -15.04 21.86 -16.15
N LEU A 127 -15.83 22.89 -15.92
CA LEU A 127 -16.07 23.52 -14.63
C LEU A 127 -17.56 23.66 -14.41
N PRO A 128 -18.12 23.19 -13.27
CA PRO A 128 -19.43 23.62 -12.83
C PRO A 128 -19.46 25.13 -12.59
N VAL A 129 -20.51 25.77 -13.05
CA VAL A 129 -20.75 27.21 -12.85
C VAL A 129 -21.68 27.36 -11.67
N ILE A 130 -21.27 28.11 -10.66
CA ILE A 130 -22.04 28.29 -9.43
C ILE A 130 -22.37 29.76 -9.16
N GLU A 131 -23.48 29.95 -8.48
CA GLU A 131 -23.89 31.20 -7.84
C GLU A 131 -24.33 30.87 -6.41
N GLU A 132 -23.81 31.55 -5.41
CA GLU A 132 -24.09 31.26 -3.98
C GLU A 132 -24.02 29.77 -3.61
N ASN A 133 -22.99 29.06 -4.08
CA ASN A 133 -22.80 27.60 -3.93
C ASN A 133 -23.85 26.71 -4.63
N ARG A 134 -24.76 27.27 -5.41
CA ARG A 134 -25.75 26.53 -6.19
C ARG A 134 -25.29 26.36 -7.62
N LEU A 135 -25.49 25.18 -8.16
CA LEU A 135 -25.19 24.89 -9.56
C LEU A 135 -26.20 25.62 -10.48
N ILE A 136 -25.69 26.45 -11.39
CA ILE A 136 -26.48 27.17 -12.37
C ILE A 136 -26.14 26.79 -13.82
N GLY A 137 -25.02 26.12 -14.03
CA GLY A 137 -24.56 25.72 -15.36
C GLY A 137 -23.29 24.86 -15.30
N ILE A 138 -22.82 24.47 -16.47
CA ILE A 138 -21.51 23.83 -16.67
C ILE A 138 -20.87 24.41 -17.93
N ILE A 139 -19.55 24.72 -17.84
CA ILE A 139 -18.74 25.12 -18.99
C ILE A 139 -17.67 24.06 -19.24
N THR A 140 -17.51 23.64 -20.48
CA THR A 140 -16.59 22.56 -20.87
C THR A 140 -15.55 23.05 -21.85
N GLY A 141 -14.49 22.25 -22.07
CA GLY A 141 -13.47 22.55 -23.06
C GLY A 141 -14.01 22.68 -24.50
N ARG A 142 -15.20 22.12 -24.78
CA ARG A 142 -15.91 22.30 -26.06
C ARG A 142 -16.44 23.73 -26.17
N ASP A 143 -17.07 24.21 -25.11
CA ASP A 143 -17.67 25.56 -25.08
C ASP A 143 -16.56 26.62 -25.15
N VAL A 144 -15.49 26.46 -24.39
CA VAL A 144 -14.31 27.35 -24.38
C VAL A 144 -13.61 27.42 -25.73
N ARG A 145 -13.57 26.32 -26.50
CA ARG A 145 -12.84 26.27 -27.79
C ARG A 145 -13.47 27.13 -28.87
N PHE A 146 -14.77 27.30 -28.84
CA PHE A 146 -15.55 27.98 -29.89
C PHE A 146 -16.07 29.36 -29.48
N ALA A 147 -15.85 29.78 -28.24
CA ALA A 147 -16.30 31.06 -27.73
C ALA A 147 -15.17 32.10 -27.70
N ASP A 148 -15.53 33.40 -27.84
CA ASP A 148 -14.61 34.48 -27.63
C ASP A 148 -14.15 34.53 -26.15
N PRO A 149 -12.85 34.62 -25.85
CA PRO A 149 -12.36 34.63 -24.47
C PRO A 149 -12.91 35.78 -23.61
N SER A 150 -13.38 36.87 -24.21
CA SER A 150 -13.89 38.06 -23.52
C SER A 150 -15.34 37.98 -23.07
N ILE A 151 -16.12 37.03 -23.59
CA ILE A 151 -17.52 36.86 -23.18
C ILE A 151 -17.66 36.24 -21.79
N LYS A 152 -18.77 36.50 -21.13
CA LYS A 152 -19.08 35.92 -19.83
C LYS A 152 -19.33 34.41 -19.92
N VAL A 153 -18.95 33.69 -18.87
CA VAL A 153 -19.26 32.26 -18.73
C VAL A 153 -20.74 32.00 -18.82
N GLU A 154 -21.60 32.88 -18.30
CA GLU A 154 -23.04 32.80 -18.35
C GLU A 154 -23.61 32.69 -19.77
N ASP A 155 -22.96 33.32 -20.74
CA ASP A 155 -23.39 33.35 -22.14
C ASP A 155 -22.89 32.12 -22.93
N ALA A 156 -21.84 31.47 -22.46
CA ALA A 156 -21.22 30.32 -23.12
C ALA A 156 -21.57 28.96 -22.45
N MET A 157 -22.00 28.96 -21.17
CA MET A 157 -22.27 27.75 -20.43
C MET A 157 -23.55 27.02 -20.88
N THR A 158 -23.59 25.72 -20.66
CA THR A 158 -24.83 24.92 -20.69
C THR A 158 -25.62 25.17 -19.41
N LYS A 159 -26.84 25.70 -19.53
CA LYS A 159 -27.73 26.04 -18.39
C LYS A 159 -28.60 24.87 -17.93
N ASP A 160 -29.04 24.02 -18.85
CA ASP A 160 -29.80 22.82 -18.54
C ASP A 160 -28.88 21.65 -18.26
N VAL A 161 -28.43 21.55 -17.00
CA VAL A 161 -27.42 20.58 -16.59
C VAL A 161 -28.07 19.33 -16.04
N VAL A 162 -27.74 18.18 -16.62
CA VAL A 162 -28.08 16.87 -16.02
C VAL A 162 -27.30 16.70 -14.73
N VAL A 163 -28.00 16.41 -13.64
CA VAL A 163 -27.43 16.29 -12.30
C VAL A 163 -27.79 14.96 -11.65
N ALA A 164 -27.02 14.54 -10.67
CA ALA A 164 -27.29 13.40 -9.81
C ALA A 164 -27.51 13.83 -8.35
N GLY A 165 -28.23 13.03 -7.60
CA GLY A 165 -28.39 13.22 -6.15
C GLY A 165 -27.21 12.66 -5.34
N PRO A 166 -27.16 12.96 -4.01
CA PRO A 166 -26.06 12.57 -3.13
C PRO A 166 -25.83 11.05 -2.99
N LYS A 167 -26.87 10.25 -3.23
CA LYS A 167 -26.89 8.79 -3.09
C LYS A 167 -26.76 8.03 -4.42
N VAL A 168 -26.40 8.72 -5.50
CA VAL A 168 -26.24 8.10 -6.82
C VAL A 168 -25.21 6.98 -6.78
N THR A 169 -25.54 5.83 -7.36
CA THR A 169 -24.61 4.70 -7.51
C THR A 169 -23.74 4.87 -8.76
N PRO A 170 -22.61 4.17 -8.84
CA PRO A 170 -21.77 4.18 -10.05
C PRO A 170 -22.54 3.73 -11.31
N GLU A 171 -23.39 2.72 -11.18
CA GLU A 171 -24.19 2.16 -12.26
C GLU A 171 -25.21 3.18 -12.77
N GLU A 172 -25.93 3.85 -11.86
CA GLU A 172 -26.86 4.94 -12.19
C GLU A 172 -26.16 6.12 -12.85
N ALA A 173 -24.97 6.50 -12.36
CA ALA A 173 -24.18 7.58 -12.95
C ALA A 173 -23.75 7.23 -14.38
N ILE A 174 -23.29 6.00 -14.63
CA ILE A 174 -22.93 5.52 -15.98
C ILE A 174 -24.14 5.60 -16.90
N GLU A 175 -25.30 5.15 -16.44
CA GLU A 175 -26.52 5.15 -17.23
C GLU A 175 -26.97 6.58 -17.61
N LEU A 176 -26.94 7.50 -16.64
CA LEU A 176 -27.23 8.93 -16.88
C LEU A 176 -26.23 9.52 -17.88
N MET A 177 -24.94 9.28 -17.70
CA MET A 177 -23.90 9.81 -18.59
C MET A 177 -24.04 9.27 -20.02
N LYS A 178 -24.33 7.98 -20.18
CA LYS A 178 -24.55 7.36 -21.50
C LYS A 178 -25.83 7.88 -22.17
N ARG A 179 -26.94 7.94 -21.43
CA ARG A 179 -28.24 8.41 -21.93
C ARG A 179 -28.17 9.85 -22.44
N HIS A 180 -27.47 10.72 -21.69
CA HIS A 180 -27.35 12.14 -22.02
C HIS A 180 -26.09 12.50 -22.81
N ARG A 181 -25.21 11.51 -23.10
CA ARG A 181 -23.90 11.68 -23.81
C ARG A 181 -23.02 12.75 -23.20
N ILE A 182 -22.94 12.77 -21.86
CA ILE A 182 -22.14 13.70 -21.07
C ILE A 182 -20.94 12.99 -20.42
N GLU A 183 -19.86 13.72 -20.24
CA GLU A 183 -18.63 13.24 -19.58
C GLU A 183 -18.49 13.72 -18.13
N LYS A 184 -19.36 14.62 -17.71
CA LYS A 184 -19.36 15.23 -16.38
C LYS A 184 -20.78 15.29 -15.84
N LEU A 185 -20.96 14.78 -14.63
CA LEU A 185 -22.25 14.70 -13.95
C LEU A 185 -22.10 15.37 -12.57
N PRO A 186 -22.56 16.64 -12.43
CA PRO A 186 -22.57 17.28 -11.13
C PRO A 186 -23.50 16.56 -10.15
N VAL A 187 -23.05 16.46 -8.90
CA VAL A 187 -23.86 15.90 -7.80
C VAL A 187 -24.32 17.06 -6.93
N VAL A 188 -25.64 17.14 -6.75
CA VAL A 188 -26.25 18.25 -6.02
C VAL A 188 -27.23 17.77 -4.96
N GLU A 189 -27.47 18.58 -3.95
CA GLU A 189 -28.58 18.42 -3.02
C GLU A 189 -29.91 18.90 -3.62
N SER A 190 -31.02 18.69 -2.91
CA SER A 190 -32.37 19.07 -3.37
C SER A 190 -32.52 20.57 -3.63
N ASP A 191 -31.73 21.41 -2.97
CA ASP A 191 -31.69 22.87 -3.14
C ASP A 191 -30.72 23.34 -4.24
N LYS A 192 -30.20 22.41 -5.07
CA LYS A 192 -29.17 22.62 -6.11
C LYS A 192 -27.76 22.98 -5.57
N ARG A 193 -27.49 22.85 -4.30
CA ARG A 193 -26.15 23.04 -3.74
C ARG A 193 -25.22 21.98 -4.31
N LEU A 194 -24.11 22.41 -4.91
CA LEU A 194 -23.12 21.51 -5.47
C LEU A 194 -22.34 20.81 -4.34
N ILE A 195 -22.35 19.47 -4.34
CA ILE A 195 -21.64 18.65 -3.35
C ILE A 195 -20.54 17.79 -3.97
N GLY A 196 -20.51 17.71 -5.31
CA GLY A 196 -19.47 16.94 -5.99
C GLY A 196 -19.63 16.93 -7.51
N LEU A 197 -18.66 16.31 -8.16
CA LEU A 197 -18.63 16.07 -9.61
C LEU A 197 -18.22 14.63 -9.88
N ILE A 198 -18.94 13.95 -10.77
CA ILE A 198 -18.56 12.64 -11.30
C ILE A 198 -18.06 12.84 -12.73
N THR A 199 -16.92 12.22 -13.09
CA THR A 199 -16.45 12.24 -14.48
C THR A 199 -16.52 10.83 -15.09
N TYR A 200 -16.76 10.78 -16.43
CA TYR A 200 -16.78 9.50 -17.15
C TYR A 200 -15.49 8.72 -17.01
N LYS A 201 -14.34 9.42 -16.95
CA LYS A 201 -13.03 8.82 -16.76
C LYS A 201 -12.93 8.03 -15.45
N ASP A 202 -13.44 8.62 -14.34
CA ASP A 202 -13.37 7.98 -13.01
C ASP A 202 -14.26 6.74 -12.95
N VAL A 203 -15.44 6.83 -13.59
CA VAL A 203 -16.37 5.70 -13.67
C VAL A 203 -15.84 4.59 -14.57
N ALA A 204 -15.22 4.94 -15.71
CA ALA A 204 -14.61 3.98 -16.63
C ALA A 204 -13.45 3.22 -15.96
N LEU A 205 -12.57 3.92 -15.22
CA LEU A 205 -11.49 3.32 -14.44
C LEU A 205 -12.00 2.31 -13.40
N ARG A 206 -13.15 2.58 -12.78
CA ARG A 206 -13.77 1.61 -11.86
C ARG A 206 -14.17 0.31 -12.56
N GLY A 207 -14.67 0.39 -13.78
CA GLY A 207 -15.01 -0.78 -14.59
C GLY A 207 -13.77 -1.60 -14.99
N GLU A 208 -12.63 -0.93 -15.21
CA GLU A 208 -11.36 -1.55 -15.53
C GLU A 208 -10.74 -2.27 -14.32
N TYR A 209 -10.77 -1.64 -13.14
CA TYR A 209 -10.17 -2.17 -11.89
C TYR A 209 -11.24 -2.67 -10.91
N LYS A 210 -11.93 -3.75 -11.29
CA LYS A 210 -13.02 -4.34 -10.48
C LYS A 210 -12.54 -4.84 -9.11
N ASP A 211 -11.33 -5.37 -9.07
CA ASP A 211 -10.73 -5.94 -7.87
C ASP A 211 -9.93 -4.92 -7.03
N ALA A 212 -10.04 -3.62 -7.33
CA ALA A 212 -9.34 -2.59 -6.58
C ALA A 212 -9.75 -2.57 -5.10
N SER A 213 -8.77 -2.35 -4.23
CA SER A 213 -9.00 -2.15 -2.79
C SER A 213 -9.56 -0.76 -2.53
N ARG A 214 -10.86 -0.69 -2.17
CA ARG A 214 -11.58 0.56 -1.94
C ARG A 214 -12.18 0.64 -0.53
N ASP A 215 -12.27 1.86 -0.03
CA ASP A 215 -12.99 2.16 1.21
C ASP A 215 -14.51 2.25 0.98
N SER A 216 -15.28 2.51 2.03
CA SER A 216 -16.75 2.62 1.96
C SER A 216 -17.24 3.79 1.08
N GLU A 217 -16.39 4.79 0.82
CA GLU A 217 -16.70 5.89 -0.11
C GLU A 217 -16.25 5.58 -1.55
N GLY A 218 -15.69 4.40 -1.77
CA GLY A 218 -15.22 3.93 -3.07
C GLY A 218 -13.89 4.53 -3.52
N ARG A 219 -13.12 5.17 -2.62
CA ARG A 219 -11.78 5.68 -2.86
C ARG A 219 -10.76 4.56 -2.66
N LEU A 220 -9.63 4.63 -3.35
CA LEU A 220 -8.55 3.67 -3.15
C LEU A 220 -8.05 3.68 -1.69
N ARG A 221 -7.77 2.49 -1.16
CA ARG A 221 -7.20 2.34 0.18
C ARG A 221 -5.72 2.67 0.18
N VAL A 222 -5.28 3.33 1.25
CA VAL A 222 -3.89 3.71 1.46
C VAL A 222 -3.55 3.72 2.94
N ALA A 223 -2.37 3.23 3.30
CA ALA A 223 -1.79 3.38 4.63
C ALA A 223 -0.58 4.32 4.58
N ALA A 224 -0.21 4.90 5.71
CA ALA A 224 0.96 5.74 5.84
C ALA A 224 1.83 5.31 7.03
N ALA A 225 3.15 5.38 6.84
CA ALA A 225 4.11 5.07 7.88
C ALA A 225 4.30 6.27 8.81
N VAL A 226 4.29 6.04 10.11
CA VAL A 226 4.51 7.11 11.10
C VAL A 226 5.52 6.69 12.17
N SER A 227 6.14 7.68 12.78
CA SER A 227 6.85 7.50 14.04
C SER A 227 5.85 7.45 15.20
N PRO A 228 6.05 6.56 16.19
CA PRO A 228 5.24 6.61 17.41
C PRO A 228 5.48 7.88 18.25
N PHE A 229 6.57 8.60 17.96
CA PHE A 229 6.95 9.84 18.67
C PHE A 229 6.46 11.11 17.97
N ASP A 230 5.95 11.03 16.74
CA ASP A 230 5.43 12.16 15.95
C ASP A 230 3.89 12.14 15.94
N LEU A 231 3.31 12.58 17.04
CA LEU A 231 1.85 12.58 17.24
C LEU A 231 1.13 13.55 16.30
N ASP A 232 1.75 14.69 15.98
CA ASP A 232 1.12 15.71 15.13
C ASP A 232 1.00 15.19 13.69
N ARG A 233 2.03 14.56 13.15
CA ARG A 233 1.98 13.87 11.85
C ARG A 233 0.93 12.76 11.85
N ALA A 234 0.89 11.92 12.90
CA ALA A 234 -0.09 10.85 13.00
C ALA A 234 -1.53 11.39 12.99
N LYS A 235 -1.84 12.44 13.75
CA LYS A 235 -3.14 13.11 13.75
C LYS A 235 -3.49 13.75 12.41
N LEU A 236 -2.52 14.33 11.72
CA LEU A 236 -2.70 14.94 10.42
C LEU A 236 -3.08 13.89 9.38
N LEU A 237 -2.34 12.79 9.32
CA LEU A 237 -2.54 11.71 8.34
C LEU A 237 -3.78 10.87 8.63
N ALA A 238 -4.11 10.62 9.91
CA ALA A 238 -5.27 9.82 10.32
C ALA A 238 -6.61 10.30 9.75
N LYS A 239 -6.69 11.57 9.33
CA LYS A 239 -7.90 12.12 8.68
C LYS A 239 -8.11 11.63 7.25
N TYR A 240 -7.08 11.05 6.64
CA TYR A 240 -7.07 10.74 5.20
C TYR A 240 -6.68 9.29 4.89
N VAL A 241 -5.96 8.59 5.78
CA VAL A 241 -5.54 7.20 5.58
C VAL A 241 -6.58 6.20 6.09
N ASP A 242 -6.49 4.97 5.62
CA ASP A 242 -7.26 3.84 6.17
C ASP A 242 -6.53 3.22 7.37
N ALA A 243 -5.20 3.26 7.40
CA ALA A 243 -4.39 2.80 8.53
C ALA A 243 -3.11 3.61 8.70
N LEU A 244 -2.62 3.68 9.93
CA LEU A 244 -1.27 4.11 10.27
C LEU A 244 -0.39 2.89 10.54
N VAL A 245 0.82 2.90 10.00
CA VAL A 245 1.83 1.85 10.22
C VAL A 245 2.96 2.43 11.06
N ILE A 246 3.12 1.94 12.27
CA ILE A 246 4.25 2.33 13.12
C ILE A 246 5.51 1.74 12.51
N ASP A 247 6.42 2.62 12.07
CA ASP A 247 7.60 2.24 11.30
C ASP A 247 8.88 2.44 12.11
N VAL A 248 9.24 1.43 12.89
CA VAL A 248 10.48 1.35 13.67
C VAL A 248 11.21 0.03 13.38
N ALA A 249 12.54 0.03 13.52
CA ALA A 249 13.35 -1.17 13.25
C ALA A 249 13.09 -2.29 14.26
N HIS A 250 12.75 -1.93 15.51
CA HIS A 250 12.48 -2.87 16.59
C HIS A 250 11.37 -2.32 17.49
N PHE A 251 10.17 -2.91 17.37
CA PHE A 251 8.99 -2.44 18.10
C PHE A 251 8.98 -2.83 19.57
N HIS A 252 9.53 -3.99 19.94
CA HIS A 252 9.57 -4.48 21.32
C HIS A 252 10.54 -3.67 22.17
N ASN A 253 10.23 -2.39 22.33
CA ASN A 253 10.98 -1.42 23.11
C ASN A 253 9.99 -0.63 23.98
N ARG A 254 10.31 -0.45 25.28
CA ARG A 254 9.43 0.22 26.24
C ARG A 254 8.97 1.60 25.77
N ASN A 255 9.89 2.42 25.28
CA ASN A 255 9.56 3.79 24.85
C ASN A 255 8.66 3.80 23.62
N VAL A 256 8.90 2.89 22.68
CA VAL A 256 8.08 2.71 21.46
C VAL A 256 6.68 2.24 21.83
N ILE A 257 6.55 1.25 22.70
CA ILE A 257 5.25 0.74 23.18
C ILE A 257 4.46 1.86 23.87
N GLU A 258 5.06 2.58 24.82
CA GLU A 258 4.38 3.66 25.55
C GLU A 258 4.01 4.85 24.64
N ALA A 259 4.86 5.19 23.67
CA ALA A 259 4.55 6.21 22.67
C ALA A 259 3.39 5.78 21.77
N THR A 260 3.41 4.53 21.26
CA THR A 260 2.32 3.98 20.44
C THR A 260 1.01 3.90 21.22
N LYS A 261 1.06 3.53 22.49
CA LYS A 261 -0.12 3.51 23.37
C LYS A 261 -0.78 4.88 23.49
N ARG A 262 0.03 5.95 23.59
CA ARG A 262 -0.49 7.33 23.58
C ARG A 262 -1.08 7.70 22.24
N LEU A 263 -0.36 7.42 21.15
CA LEU A 263 -0.81 7.69 19.79
C LEU A 263 -2.14 6.99 19.48
N ALA A 264 -2.30 5.72 19.90
CA ALA A 264 -3.51 4.93 19.67
C ALA A 264 -4.78 5.51 20.31
N LYS A 265 -4.64 6.32 21.36
CA LYS A 265 -5.77 7.02 22.01
C LYS A 265 -6.20 8.30 21.28
N GLU A 266 -5.33 8.83 20.44
CA GLU A 266 -5.49 10.14 19.79
C GLU A 266 -5.95 10.05 18.33
N VAL A 267 -5.96 8.84 17.74
CA VAL A 267 -6.36 8.61 16.36
C VAL A 267 -7.45 7.54 16.29
N ASN A 268 -8.33 7.67 15.28
CA ASN A 268 -9.45 6.75 15.09
C ASN A 268 -9.32 6.04 13.72
N VAL A 269 -8.17 5.40 13.49
CA VAL A 269 -7.89 4.57 12.32
C VAL A 269 -7.16 3.31 12.76
N ASP A 270 -7.12 2.29 11.91
CA ASP A 270 -6.38 1.07 12.20
C ASP A 270 -4.89 1.36 12.43
N ILE A 271 -4.33 0.77 13.48
CA ILE A 271 -2.89 0.88 13.77
C ILE A 271 -2.23 -0.48 13.57
N VAL A 272 -1.29 -0.53 12.63
CA VAL A 272 -0.40 -1.66 12.41
C VAL A 272 0.91 -1.39 13.11
N ILE A 273 1.30 -2.28 14.03
CA ILE A 273 2.54 -2.14 14.78
C ILE A 273 3.65 -3.02 14.21
N GLY A 274 4.89 -2.55 14.25
CA GLY A 274 6.07 -3.31 13.78
C GLY A 274 7.36 -2.48 13.75
N ASN A 275 8.52 -3.15 13.52
CA ASN A 275 8.62 -4.59 13.25
C ASN A 275 8.81 -5.39 14.55
N LEU A 276 8.15 -6.52 14.61
CA LEU A 276 8.24 -7.52 15.67
C LEU A 276 8.97 -8.76 15.15
N GLY A 277 9.68 -9.47 16.04
CA GLY A 277 10.48 -10.62 15.64
C GLY A 277 10.30 -11.85 16.51
N THR A 278 9.63 -11.75 17.67
CA THR A 278 9.53 -12.84 18.65
C THR A 278 8.13 -12.94 19.23
N LYS A 279 7.74 -14.14 19.68
CA LYS A 279 6.48 -14.41 20.38
C LYS A 279 6.30 -13.47 21.59
N GLN A 280 7.33 -13.36 22.44
CA GLN A 280 7.28 -12.48 23.61
C GLN A 280 7.05 -11.00 23.22
N GLY A 281 7.68 -10.53 22.13
CA GLY A 281 7.47 -9.18 21.63
C GLY A 281 6.03 -8.92 21.21
N VAL A 282 5.37 -9.91 20.62
CA VAL A 282 3.93 -9.83 20.27
C VAL A 282 3.07 -9.81 21.53
N LEU A 283 3.26 -10.77 22.44
CA LEU A 283 2.50 -10.87 23.69
C LEU A 283 2.58 -9.55 24.50
N ASP A 284 3.79 -9.03 24.71
CA ASP A 284 3.99 -7.79 25.47
C ASP A 284 3.39 -6.56 24.78
N SER A 285 3.44 -6.50 23.46
CA SER A 285 2.92 -5.36 22.70
C SER A 285 1.40 -5.33 22.67
N VAL A 286 0.77 -6.47 22.34
CA VAL A 286 -0.68 -6.57 22.20
C VAL A 286 -1.40 -6.46 23.53
N SER A 287 -0.79 -6.95 24.64
CA SER A 287 -1.37 -6.82 25.98
C SER A 287 -1.34 -5.38 26.53
N ARG A 288 -0.46 -4.53 26.02
CA ARG A 288 -0.26 -3.15 26.53
C ARG A 288 -0.91 -2.06 25.69
N ILE A 289 -1.16 -2.34 24.41
CA ILE A 289 -1.72 -1.38 23.45
C ILE A 289 -3.13 -1.85 23.07
N GLU A 290 -4.11 -1.03 23.37
CA GLU A 290 -5.50 -1.26 22.97
C GLU A 290 -5.63 -1.04 21.45
N ASN A 291 -6.54 -1.79 20.79
CA ASN A 291 -6.91 -1.60 19.38
C ASN A 291 -5.77 -1.82 18.36
N VAL A 292 -4.77 -2.67 18.67
CA VAL A 292 -3.83 -3.12 17.64
C VAL A 292 -4.61 -3.81 16.53
N ALA A 293 -4.48 -3.30 15.31
CA ALA A 293 -5.24 -3.76 14.15
C ALA A 293 -4.44 -4.66 13.19
N GLY A 294 -3.11 -4.63 13.24
CA GLY A 294 -2.22 -5.46 12.43
C GLY A 294 -0.82 -5.57 13.03
N LEU A 295 -0.11 -6.64 12.69
CA LEU A 295 1.28 -6.88 13.11
C LEU A 295 2.17 -6.96 11.88
N ARG A 296 3.20 -6.13 11.80
CA ARG A 296 4.28 -6.21 10.80
C ARG A 296 5.46 -6.92 11.43
N VAL A 297 5.92 -8.04 10.83
CA VAL A 297 6.89 -8.94 11.44
C VAL A 297 8.05 -9.25 10.51
N GLY A 298 9.24 -9.46 11.10
CA GLY A 298 10.51 -9.67 10.41
C GLY A 298 11.52 -8.56 10.74
N ILE A 299 12.74 -8.92 11.14
CA ILE A 299 13.79 -7.96 11.48
C ILE A 299 15.07 -8.38 10.79
N GLY A 300 15.64 -7.48 9.98
CA GLY A 300 16.94 -7.71 9.33
C GLY A 300 16.90 -8.57 8.07
N SER A 301 15.71 -9.00 7.59
CA SER A 301 15.55 -9.90 6.43
C SER A 301 15.49 -9.17 5.09
N GLY A 302 15.38 -7.83 5.07
CA GLY A 302 15.29 -7.05 3.83
C GLY A 302 16.54 -7.14 2.97
N SER A 303 16.39 -7.15 1.64
CA SER A 303 17.53 -7.26 0.69
C SER A 303 18.52 -6.11 0.74
N VAL A 304 18.15 -4.98 1.30
CA VAL A 304 19.01 -3.79 1.53
C VAL A 304 19.19 -3.49 3.02
N CYS A 305 18.77 -4.40 3.89
CA CYS A 305 18.96 -4.32 5.33
C CYS A 305 20.22 -5.10 5.71
N ILE A 306 21.15 -4.44 6.38
CA ILE A 306 22.38 -5.07 6.89
C ILE A 306 22.42 -5.12 8.42
N THR A 307 21.27 -4.94 9.08
CA THR A 307 21.17 -4.98 10.55
C THR A 307 21.76 -6.27 11.11
N THR A 308 21.39 -7.43 10.53
CA THR A 308 21.91 -8.73 10.98
C THR A 308 23.40 -8.93 10.74
N GLU A 309 23.95 -8.32 9.69
CA GLU A 309 25.38 -8.36 9.40
C GLU A 309 26.20 -7.52 10.40
N VAL A 310 25.68 -6.34 10.70
CA VAL A 310 26.32 -5.36 11.59
C VAL A 310 26.18 -5.74 13.06
N THR A 311 24.98 -6.19 13.47
CA THR A 311 24.64 -6.34 14.90
C THR A 311 24.52 -7.79 15.36
N ARG A 312 24.39 -8.75 14.44
CA ARG A 312 23.98 -10.15 14.69
C ARG A 312 22.65 -10.27 15.41
N ALA A 313 21.86 -9.18 15.49
CA ALA A 313 20.51 -9.17 15.99
C ALA A 313 19.52 -9.14 14.82
N GLY A 314 18.49 -9.97 14.87
CA GLY A 314 17.46 -10.05 13.84
C GLY A 314 16.49 -11.18 14.07
N SER A 315 15.49 -11.28 13.22
CA SER A 315 14.53 -12.37 13.20
C SER A 315 14.14 -12.63 11.75
N PRO A 316 14.51 -13.79 11.17
CA PRO A 316 14.12 -14.18 9.83
C PRO A 316 12.60 -14.09 9.67
N THR A 317 12.12 -13.57 8.53
CA THR A 317 10.70 -13.25 8.36
C THR A 317 9.80 -14.45 8.57
N LEU A 318 10.16 -15.61 8.04
CA LEU A 318 9.35 -16.82 8.18
C LEU A 318 9.23 -17.26 9.64
N PHE A 319 10.35 -17.20 10.39
CA PHE A 319 10.37 -17.44 11.83
C PHE A 319 9.51 -16.42 12.58
N ALA A 320 9.67 -15.13 12.29
CA ALA A 320 8.89 -14.05 12.94
C ALA A 320 7.38 -14.19 12.70
N VAL A 321 6.98 -14.65 11.50
CA VAL A 321 5.57 -14.93 11.17
C VAL A 321 5.02 -16.04 12.05
N SER A 322 5.72 -17.19 12.16
CA SER A 322 5.26 -18.29 13.01
C SER A 322 5.16 -17.90 14.48
N GLN A 323 6.17 -17.16 14.99
CA GLN A 323 6.16 -16.64 16.36
C GLN A 323 4.95 -15.72 16.64
N ALA A 324 4.60 -14.88 15.67
CA ALA A 324 3.44 -13.98 15.79
C ALA A 324 2.12 -14.72 15.69
N ALA A 325 2.01 -15.67 14.76
CA ALA A 325 0.81 -16.49 14.60
C ALA A 325 0.52 -17.32 15.87
N ASP A 326 1.53 -17.99 16.42
CA ASP A 326 1.42 -18.76 17.66
C ASP A 326 1.05 -17.90 18.88
N ALA A 327 1.62 -16.66 18.97
CA ALA A 327 1.26 -15.72 20.03
C ALA A 327 -0.21 -15.29 19.95
N LEU A 328 -0.71 -15.02 18.75
CA LEU A 328 -2.10 -14.62 18.53
C LEU A 328 -3.08 -15.77 18.78
N GLU A 329 -2.72 -17.00 18.41
CA GLU A 329 -3.51 -18.19 18.70
C GLU A 329 -3.63 -18.43 20.20
N GLU A 330 -2.52 -18.31 20.95
CA GLU A 330 -2.51 -18.40 22.42
C GLU A 330 -3.42 -17.37 23.09
N LEU A 331 -3.46 -16.14 22.54
CA LEU A 331 -4.33 -15.06 23.04
C LEU A 331 -5.78 -15.16 22.54
N GLY A 332 -6.08 -16.05 21.60
CA GLY A 332 -7.38 -16.13 20.94
C GLY A 332 -7.72 -14.89 20.09
N LEU A 333 -6.71 -14.18 19.60
CA LEU A 333 -6.86 -12.92 18.88
C LEU A 333 -6.74 -13.11 17.36
N LYS A 334 -7.64 -12.46 16.61
CA LYS A 334 -7.62 -12.45 15.13
C LYS A 334 -7.05 -11.13 14.62
N ILE A 335 -5.75 -10.97 14.71
CA ILE A 335 -5.03 -9.80 14.18
C ILE A 335 -4.24 -10.23 12.94
N PRO A 336 -4.41 -9.57 11.77
CA PRO A 336 -3.63 -9.87 10.58
C PRO A 336 -2.13 -9.71 10.80
N VAL A 337 -1.35 -10.70 10.32
CA VAL A 337 0.11 -10.69 10.35
C VAL A 337 0.63 -10.36 8.94
N ILE A 338 1.51 -9.37 8.84
CA ILE A 338 2.14 -8.89 7.61
C ILE A 338 3.59 -9.35 7.61
N ALA A 339 3.93 -10.27 6.72
CA ALA A 339 5.31 -10.74 6.54
C ALA A 339 6.14 -9.66 5.83
N ASP A 340 7.20 -9.15 6.47
CA ASP A 340 8.03 -8.08 5.91
C ASP A 340 9.50 -8.45 5.82
N GLY A 341 10.04 -8.34 4.61
CA GLY A 341 11.44 -8.57 4.27
C GLY A 341 11.76 -9.96 3.73
N GLY A 342 12.78 -10.04 2.89
CA GLY A 342 13.30 -11.30 2.33
C GLY A 342 12.46 -11.93 1.21
N ILE A 343 11.31 -11.39 0.87
CA ILE A 343 10.39 -11.92 -0.15
C ILE A 343 10.87 -11.53 -1.54
N ARG A 344 11.11 -12.52 -2.40
CA ARG A 344 11.66 -12.34 -3.75
C ARG A 344 10.80 -12.91 -4.86
N ASN A 345 9.94 -13.86 -4.55
CA ASN A 345 9.10 -14.57 -5.51
C ASN A 345 7.74 -14.94 -4.91
N PRO A 346 6.75 -15.35 -5.73
CA PRO A 346 5.42 -15.72 -5.25
C PRO A 346 5.40 -16.88 -4.24
N GLY A 347 6.34 -17.81 -4.35
CA GLY A 347 6.47 -18.96 -3.43
C GLY A 347 6.79 -18.51 -2.01
N ASP A 348 7.58 -17.45 -1.83
CA ASP A 348 7.89 -16.89 -0.52
C ASP A 348 6.61 -16.35 0.15
N VAL A 349 5.73 -15.71 -0.63
CA VAL A 349 4.42 -15.25 -0.13
C VAL A 349 3.55 -16.43 0.30
N ALA A 350 3.50 -17.48 -0.51
CA ALA A 350 2.73 -18.68 -0.17
C ALA A 350 3.27 -19.38 1.09
N LEU A 351 4.58 -19.44 1.26
CA LEU A 351 5.23 -19.94 2.48
C LEU A 351 4.88 -19.05 3.69
N ALA A 352 5.00 -17.73 3.57
CA ALA A 352 4.63 -16.83 4.66
C ALA A 352 3.17 -17.05 5.11
N ILE A 353 2.25 -17.21 4.15
CA ILE A 353 0.84 -17.52 4.44
C ILE A 353 0.70 -18.88 5.13
N ALA A 354 1.38 -19.92 4.65
CA ALA A 354 1.35 -21.25 5.28
C ALA A 354 1.85 -21.23 6.73
N PHE A 355 2.72 -20.28 7.08
CA PHE A 355 3.19 -20.06 8.45
C PHE A 355 2.34 -19.07 9.27
N GLY A 356 1.21 -18.58 8.72
CA GLY A 356 0.24 -17.77 9.46
C GLY A 356 0.12 -16.30 9.03
N ALA A 357 0.91 -15.82 8.05
CA ALA A 357 0.75 -14.46 7.55
C ALA A 357 -0.59 -14.28 6.82
N SER A 358 -1.16 -13.08 6.92
CA SER A 358 -2.33 -12.68 6.14
C SER A 358 -1.94 -12.06 4.80
N CYS A 359 -0.84 -11.32 4.76
CA CYS A 359 -0.30 -10.72 3.55
C CYS A 359 1.22 -10.50 3.66
N ALA A 360 1.83 -10.08 2.57
CA ALA A 360 3.26 -9.91 2.44
C ALA A 360 3.62 -8.49 1.98
N MET A 361 4.60 -7.86 2.64
CA MET A 361 5.09 -6.54 2.32
C MET A 361 6.33 -6.65 1.41
N LEU A 362 6.23 -6.05 0.22
CA LEU A 362 7.20 -6.15 -0.85
C LEU A 362 8.01 -4.85 -0.98
N GLY A 363 9.33 -4.94 -0.87
CA GLY A 363 10.27 -3.84 -1.12
C GLY A 363 11.04 -4.07 -2.41
N TYR A 364 12.01 -4.97 -2.40
CA TYR A 364 12.91 -5.26 -3.51
C TYR A 364 12.21 -5.51 -4.85
N VAL A 365 11.16 -6.32 -4.83
CA VAL A 365 10.41 -6.71 -6.04
C VAL A 365 9.77 -5.49 -6.71
N LEU A 366 9.23 -4.57 -5.92
CA LEU A 366 8.53 -3.38 -6.41
C LEU A 366 9.47 -2.19 -6.68
N ALA A 367 10.66 -2.17 -6.09
CA ALA A 367 11.63 -1.09 -6.30
C ALA A 367 12.05 -0.94 -7.78
N GLY A 368 12.05 -2.05 -8.55
CA GLY A 368 12.35 -2.06 -9.98
C GLY A 368 11.18 -1.64 -10.89
N CYS A 369 9.97 -1.46 -10.36
CA CYS A 369 8.81 -1.10 -11.16
C CYS A 369 8.81 0.37 -11.59
N LYS A 370 8.11 0.67 -12.69
CA LYS A 370 7.97 2.03 -13.23
C LYS A 370 7.43 3.00 -12.20
N GLU A 371 6.46 2.60 -11.41
CA GLU A 371 5.74 3.41 -10.43
C GLU A 371 6.53 3.66 -9.14
N SER A 372 7.67 3.01 -8.94
CA SER A 372 8.56 3.34 -7.83
C SER A 372 9.21 4.73 -8.02
N PRO A 373 9.48 5.50 -6.95
CA PRO A 373 9.91 6.90 -7.06
C PRO A 373 11.30 7.09 -7.68
N SER A 374 12.18 6.08 -7.59
CA SER A 374 13.54 6.21 -8.09
C SER A 374 13.60 6.41 -9.61
N PRO A 375 14.47 7.27 -10.12
CA PRO A 375 14.66 7.45 -11.55
C PRO A 375 15.22 6.18 -12.20
N THR A 376 14.83 5.92 -13.45
CA THR A 376 15.40 4.85 -14.25
C THR A 376 16.77 5.28 -14.80
N THR A 377 17.77 4.41 -14.63
CA THR A 377 19.16 4.65 -15.07
C THR A 377 19.60 3.53 -16.00
N ILE A 378 20.48 3.85 -16.95
CA ILE A 378 21.06 2.85 -17.85
C ILE A 378 22.47 2.50 -17.36
N ILE A 379 22.71 1.20 -17.11
CA ILE A 379 24.01 0.65 -16.73
C ILE A 379 24.32 -0.49 -17.69
N ASN A 380 25.43 -0.39 -18.42
CA ASN A 380 25.85 -1.38 -19.43
C ASN A 380 24.73 -1.76 -20.43
N GLY A 381 23.98 -0.76 -20.92
CA GLY A 381 22.90 -0.92 -21.90
C GLY A 381 21.60 -1.52 -21.34
N LYS A 382 21.49 -1.74 -20.03
CA LYS A 382 20.27 -2.26 -19.38
C LYS A 382 19.70 -1.22 -18.42
N TYR A 383 18.37 -1.26 -18.25
CA TYR A 383 17.66 -0.35 -17.34
C TYR A 383 17.67 -0.85 -15.91
N PHE A 384 17.95 0.06 -14.98
CA PHE A 384 17.97 -0.17 -13.53
C PHE A 384 17.28 0.95 -12.78
N LYS A 385 16.88 0.67 -11.54
CA LYS A 385 16.40 1.66 -10.56
C LYS A 385 17.19 1.53 -9.26
N LEU A 386 17.35 2.63 -8.54
CA LEU A 386 17.99 2.61 -7.23
C LEU A 386 17.03 2.04 -6.19
N HIS A 387 17.50 1.08 -5.40
CA HIS A 387 16.82 0.60 -4.21
C HIS A 387 17.71 0.78 -3.00
N ARG A 388 17.21 1.45 -1.95
CA ARG A 388 17.99 1.70 -0.75
C ARG A 388 17.23 1.37 0.52
N GLY A 389 17.99 0.88 1.53
CA GLY A 389 17.46 0.68 2.87
C GLY A 389 17.22 2.01 3.58
N MET A 390 16.17 2.10 4.38
CA MET A 390 15.88 3.30 5.18
C MET A 390 16.96 3.61 6.22
N GLY A 391 17.82 2.63 6.55
CA GLY A 391 19.02 2.77 7.38
C GLY A 391 20.28 3.14 6.62
N SER A 392 20.25 3.31 5.29
CA SER A 392 21.40 3.68 4.47
C SER A 392 21.87 5.11 4.76
N GLN A 393 23.12 5.39 4.44
CA GLN A 393 23.69 6.72 4.67
C GLN A 393 22.91 7.82 3.92
N SER A 394 22.54 7.61 2.66
CA SER A 394 21.83 8.60 1.87
C SER A 394 20.38 8.80 2.34
N ALA A 395 19.69 7.74 2.77
CA ALA A 395 18.34 7.88 3.35
C ALA A 395 18.37 8.70 4.65
N ARG A 396 19.39 8.48 5.48
CA ARG A 396 19.58 9.21 6.75
C ARG A 396 19.96 10.67 6.58
N GLN A 397 20.57 11.05 5.45
CA GLN A 397 20.91 12.45 5.16
C GLN A 397 19.69 13.37 5.08
N LYS A 398 18.52 12.85 4.70
CA LYS A 398 17.25 13.60 4.72
C LYS A 398 16.77 13.94 6.15
N ARG A 399 17.28 13.27 7.18
CA ARG A 399 16.97 13.46 8.61
C ARG A 399 15.50 13.34 9.03
N MET A 400 14.62 12.89 8.16
CA MET A 400 13.16 12.84 8.40
C MET A 400 12.68 11.58 9.14
N ALA A 401 13.49 10.50 9.16
CA ALA A 401 13.14 9.23 9.78
C ALA A 401 14.24 8.68 10.70
N LEU A 402 15.02 9.55 11.36
CA LEU A 402 16.16 9.17 12.21
C LEU A 402 15.76 8.34 13.43
N ASP A 403 14.57 8.60 13.98
CA ASP A 403 13.99 7.93 15.13
C ASP A 403 13.56 6.47 14.87
N ARG A 404 13.59 6.01 13.60
CA ARG A 404 13.30 4.62 13.22
C ARG A 404 14.12 3.61 14.03
N TYR A 405 15.31 3.98 14.43
CA TYR A 405 16.24 3.15 15.20
C TYR A 405 16.21 3.42 16.71
N ALA A 406 15.18 4.12 17.21
CA ALA A 406 14.94 4.46 18.61
C ALA A 406 16.05 5.25 19.31
N THR A 407 17.09 5.69 18.58
CA THR A 407 18.16 6.55 19.10
C THR A 407 18.63 7.51 18.03
N PHE A 408 18.68 8.80 18.34
CA PHE A 408 19.26 9.83 17.48
C PHE A 408 20.78 9.70 17.28
N SER A 409 21.42 8.76 17.99
CA SER A 409 22.87 8.60 18.11
C SER A 409 23.46 7.36 17.42
N LYS A 410 22.68 6.63 16.59
CA LYS A 410 23.26 5.50 15.85
C LYS A 410 24.21 6.02 14.77
N GLU A 411 25.50 5.83 14.96
CA GLU A 411 26.56 6.26 14.03
C GLU A 411 26.70 5.31 12.84
N ILE A 412 26.40 4.02 13.03
CA ILE A 412 26.61 2.97 12.02
C ILE A 412 25.39 2.82 11.13
N PRO A 413 25.53 2.89 9.78
CA PRO A 413 24.46 2.56 8.84
C PRO A 413 24.03 1.10 8.96
N GLU A 414 22.72 0.84 8.95
CA GLU A 414 22.12 -0.51 8.95
C GLU A 414 21.40 -0.82 7.65
N GLY A 415 21.68 -0.10 6.59
CA GLY A 415 21.14 -0.29 5.24
C GLY A 415 22.17 0.02 4.18
N THR A 416 22.00 -0.62 3.03
CA THR A 416 22.82 -0.43 1.84
C THR A 416 21.97 0.08 0.66
N GLU A 417 22.65 0.37 -0.44
CA GLU A 417 22.06 0.83 -1.68
C GLU A 417 22.46 -0.12 -2.80
N ILE A 418 21.51 -0.52 -3.62
CA ILE A 418 21.74 -1.44 -4.74
C ILE A 418 20.98 -0.97 -5.98
N TRP A 419 21.49 -1.31 -7.15
CA TRP A 419 20.77 -1.19 -8.40
C TRP A 419 19.95 -2.46 -8.66
N VAL A 420 18.64 -2.30 -8.83
CA VAL A 420 17.72 -3.39 -9.16
C VAL A 420 17.32 -3.30 -10.63
N PRO A 421 17.21 -4.42 -11.34
CA PRO A 421 16.74 -4.42 -12.71
C PRO A 421 15.37 -3.76 -12.84
N TYR A 422 15.17 -2.96 -13.90
CA TYR A 422 13.87 -2.40 -14.23
C TYR A 422 12.91 -3.51 -14.64
N ARG A 423 11.69 -3.51 -14.09
CA ARG A 423 10.70 -4.58 -14.24
C ARG A 423 9.45 -4.17 -15.03
N GLY A 424 9.41 -2.95 -15.56
CA GLY A 424 8.21 -2.42 -16.25
C GLY A 424 7.11 -2.03 -15.28
N ASP A 425 5.87 -2.08 -15.75
CA ASP A 425 4.69 -1.70 -14.96
C ASP A 425 4.43 -2.69 -13.81
N VAL A 426 4.05 -2.17 -12.65
CA VAL A 426 3.76 -2.98 -11.45
C VAL A 426 2.62 -3.98 -11.68
N ALA A 427 1.68 -3.68 -12.57
CA ALA A 427 0.60 -4.58 -12.95
C ALA A 427 1.08 -5.97 -13.37
N SER A 428 2.16 -6.02 -14.18
CA SER A 428 2.77 -7.28 -14.62
C SER A 428 3.36 -8.07 -13.45
N VAL A 429 4.03 -7.39 -12.54
CA VAL A 429 4.61 -8.01 -11.33
C VAL A 429 3.52 -8.53 -10.40
N ILE A 430 2.44 -7.79 -10.20
CA ILE A 430 1.30 -8.22 -9.38
C ILE A 430 0.62 -9.44 -10.01
N SER A 431 0.45 -9.45 -11.33
CA SER A 431 -0.13 -10.59 -12.06
C SER A 431 0.73 -11.85 -11.94
N GLU A 432 2.06 -11.70 -12.06
CA GLU A 432 3.04 -12.79 -11.82
C GLU A 432 2.89 -13.35 -10.40
N PHE A 433 2.88 -12.47 -9.39
CA PHE A 433 2.75 -12.87 -7.98
C PHE A 433 1.41 -13.53 -7.69
N ALA A 434 0.30 -12.95 -8.12
CA ALA A 434 -1.03 -13.52 -7.92
C ALA A 434 -1.16 -14.90 -8.57
N SER A 435 -0.64 -15.07 -9.79
CA SER A 435 -0.65 -16.35 -10.49
C SER A 435 0.22 -17.39 -9.79
N GLY A 436 1.43 -17.00 -9.37
CA GLY A 436 2.34 -17.90 -8.66
C GLY A 436 1.83 -18.31 -7.28
N ILE A 437 1.18 -17.41 -6.53
CA ILE A 437 0.54 -17.72 -5.24
C ILE A 437 -0.61 -18.70 -5.47
N ARG A 438 -1.48 -18.48 -6.48
CA ARG A 438 -2.55 -19.43 -6.83
C ARG A 438 -1.99 -20.80 -7.21
N ALA A 439 -0.91 -20.85 -7.98
CA ALA A 439 -0.26 -22.11 -8.33
C ALA A 439 0.25 -22.86 -7.08
N ALA A 440 0.95 -22.18 -6.17
CA ALA A 440 1.43 -22.76 -4.92
C ALA A 440 0.28 -23.27 -4.03
N MET A 441 -0.80 -22.48 -3.91
CA MET A 441 -2.01 -22.87 -3.17
C MET A 441 -2.71 -24.06 -3.83
N GLY A 442 -2.77 -24.10 -5.16
CA GLY A 442 -3.29 -25.23 -5.93
C GLY A 442 -2.52 -26.52 -5.66
N TYR A 443 -1.19 -26.47 -5.66
CA TYR A 443 -0.36 -27.62 -5.27
C TYR A 443 -0.62 -28.07 -3.84
N ALA A 444 -0.81 -27.12 -2.90
CA ALA A 444 -1.09 -27.44 -1.50
C ALA A 444 -2.55 -27.93 -1.26
N GLY A 445 -3.42 -27.82 -2.25
CA GLY A 445 -4.86 -28.16 -2.13
C GLY A 445 -5.66 -27.14 -1.33
N ALA A 446 -5.21 -25.89 -1.28
CA ALA A 446 -5.86 -24.79 -0.55
C ALA A 446 -6.71 -23.93 -1.49
N SER A 447 -7.97 -23.67 -1.11
CA SER A 447 -8.93 -22.89 -1.90
C SER A 447 -8.93 -21.39 -1.59
N ASN A 448 -8.41 -21.01 -0.45
CA ASN A 448 -8.30 -19.62 0.03
C ASN A 448 -7.14 -19.48 1.02
N ILE A 449 -6.87 -18.26 1.46
CA ILE A 449 -5.75 -17.93 2.37
C ILE A 449 -5.84 -18.71 3.69
N GLU A 450 -7.01 -18.79 4.31
CA GLU A 450 -7.19 -19.50 5.57
C GLU A 450 -7.02 -21.02 5.42
N ASP A 451 -7.39 -21.57 4.26
CA ASP A 451 -7.12 -22.98 3.93
C ASP A 451 -5.61 -23.24 3.84
N LEU A 452 -4.84 -22.33 3.23
CA LEU A 452 -3.38 -22.48 3.14
C LEU A 452 -2.72 -22.44 4.52
N LYS A 453 -3.16 -21.55 5.41
CA LYS A 453 -2.67 -21.51 6.80
C LYS A 453 -2.87 -22.83 7.52
N ARG A 454 -4.03 -23.48 7.32
CA ARG A 454 -4.37 -24.73 8.00
C ARG A 454 -3.83 -25.99 7.32
N LYS A 455 -3.83 -26.03 5.99
CA LYS A 455 -3.48 -27.23 5.19
C LYS A 455 -2.04 -27.23 4.72
N GLY A 456 -1.38 -26.06 4.68
CA GLY A 456 -0.02 -25.91 4.20
C GLY A 456 0.96 -26.79 5.00
N ARG A 457 1.50 -27.81 4.34
CA ARG A 457 2.54 -28.69 4.91
C ARG A 457 3.88 -28.29 4.33
N VAL A 458 4.92 -28.31 5.15
CA VAL A 458 6.26 -27.91 4.74
C VAL A 458 7.30 -28.97 5.05
N ALA A 459 8.38 -28.98 4.31
CA ALA A 459 9.56 -29.78 4.60
C ALA A 459 10.80 -28.88 4.70
N LYS A 460 11.76 -29.26 5.56
CA LYS A 460 13.08 -28.63 5.64
C LYS A 460 13.94 -29.10 4.48
N ILE A 461 14.66 -28.18 3.87
CA ILE A 461 15.62 -28.49 2.79
C ILE A 461 16.99 -28.71 3.43
N VAL A 462 17.48 -29.96 3.38
CA VAL A 462 18.76 -30.34 4.01
C VAL A 462 19.95 -30.08 3.10
N SER A 463 19.77 -30.11 1.79
CA SER A 463 20.80 -29.78 0.80
C SER A 463 20.23 -28.91 -0.29
N ARG A 464 20.85 -27.76 -0.55
CA ARG A 464 20.54 -26.97 -1.74
C ARG A 464 21.08 -27.68 -2.98
N ARG A 465 20.21 -28.01 -3.93
CA ARG A 465 20.68 -28.20 -5.31
C ARG A 465 21.28 -26.86 -5.73
N GLU A 466 22.57 -26.83 -6.05
CA GLU A 466 23.13 -25.71 -6.80
C GLU A 466 22.25 -25.55 -8.04
N LYS A 467 21.59 -24.40 -8.18
CA LYS A 467 20.96 -24.04 -9.44
C LYS A 467 22.10 -24.04 -10.44
N SER A 468 22.14 -25.04 -11.32
CA SER A 468 23.07 -25.04 -12.43
C SER A 468 22.98 -23.67 -13.08
N SER A 469 24.12 -23.01 -13.29
CA SER A 469 24.29 -21.67 -13.83
C SER A 469 23.84 -21.55 -15.32
N VAL A 470 22.98 -22.43 -15.79
CA VAL A 470 22.48 -22.50 -17.16
C VAL A 470 21.46 -21.39 -17.52
N SER A 471 21.00 -20.59 -16.55
CA SER A 471 19.94 -19.62 -16.85
C SER A 471 20.42 -18.19 -17.15
N GLN A 472 21.72 -17.91 -17.21
CA GLN A 472 22.19 -16.54 -17.51
C GLN A 472 22.83 -16.35 -18.89
N SER A 473 23.00 -17.37 -19.70
CA SER A 473 23.72 -17.25 -20.96
C SER A 473 22.91 -17.50 -22.25
N THR A 474 21.60 -17.73 -22.18
CA THR A 474 20.84 -17.93 -23.43
C THR A 474 19.39 -17.52 -23.28
N MET A 475 19.12 -16.21 -23.23
CA MET A 475 17.92 -15.61 -23.79
C MET A 475 18.36 -14.40 -24.60
N ILE A 476 18.60 -14.65 -25.86
CA ILE A 476 18.68 -13.68 -26.96
C ILE A 476 17.26 -13.19 -27.25
#